data_16645a130e7ea2c1db813bcbe83a4d20
#
_entry.id   16645a130e7ea2c1db813bcbe83a4d20
#
_cell.length_a   1.000
_cell.length_b   1.000
_cell.length_c   1.000
_cell.angle_alpha   90.00
_cell.angle_beta   90.00
_cell.angle_gamma   90.00
#
_symmetry.space_group_name_H-M   'P 1'
#
loop_
_entity.id
_entity.type
_entity.pdbx_description
1 polymer ?
#
loop_
_entity_poly.entity_id
_entity_poly.type
_entity_poly.pdbx_seq_one_letter_code
_entity_poly.pdbx_strand_id
1 'polypeptide(L)'
;MLFHITHTHTPETCPYHDPEKAKATFGKVMSGAEQLGVKLVGAWVDAPAHTVYIVVDTDSVQKIEALLAPAFEIGHAETRPVSDAAAVIQRVTG
;
A
#
# COMPACT_ATOMS: atom_id res chain seq x y z
N MET A 1 -11.19 3.29 -8.64
CA MET A 1 -9.98 4.07 -8.97
C MET A 1 -8.76 3.40 -8.38
N LEU A 2 -7.69 3.32 -9.15
CA LEU A 2 -6.46 2.68 -8.68
C LEU A 2 -5.55 3.70 -8.00
N PHE A 3 -4.95 3.27 -6.88
CA PHE A 3 -3.93 4.04 -6.19
C PHE A 3 -2.69 3.18 -5.98
N HIS A 4 -1.54 3.78 -6.25
CA HIS A 4 -0.25 3.19 -5.98
C HIS A 4 0.32 3.83 -4.72
N ILE A 5 0.63 2.99 -3.75
CA ILE A 5 1.12 3.42 -2.44
C ILE A 5 2.56 2.97 -2.30
N THR A 6 3.43 3.89 -1.92
CA THR A 6 4.83 3.60 -1.62
C THR A 6 5.05 3.90 -0.14
N HIS A 7 5.30 2.87 0.65
CA HIS A 7 5.59 3.00 2.08
C HIS A 7 7.08 2.81 2.31
N THR A 8 7.71 3.78 2.95
CA THR A 8 9.14 3.74 3.26
C THR A 8 9.33 3.81 4.76
N HIS A 9 10.19 2.93 5.29
CA HIS A 9 10.56 2.90 6.70
C HIS A 9 12.08 2.81 6.81
N THR A 10 12.61 2.99 8.03
CA THR A 10 14.06 2.95 8.27
C THR A 10 14.49 1.55 8.67
N PRO A 11 15.81 1.25 8.61
CA PRO A 11 16.30 -0.02 9.14
C PRO A 11 15.92 -0.27 10.61
N GLU A 12 15.86 0.80 11.42
CA GLU A 12 15.53 0.73 12.84
C GLU A 12 14.08 0.35 13.08
N THR A 13 13.18 0.75 12.17
CA THR A 13 11.74 0.47 12.30
C THR A 13 11.29 -0.71 11.44
N CYS A 14 12.18 -1.29 10.66
CA CYS A 14 11.86 -2.37 9.73
C CYS A 14 11.35 -3.62 10.47
N PRO A 15 10.17 -4.16 10.12
CA PRO A 15 9.62 -5.32 10.80
C PRO A 15 10.13 -6.66 10.26
N TYR A 16 11.09 -6.67 9.35
CA TYR A 16 11.52 -7.87 8.62
C TYR A 16 11.96 -9.01 9.56
N HIS A 17 12.64 -8.68 10.65
CA HIS A 17 13.13 -9.68 11.61
C HIS A 17 12.35 -9.68 12.93
N ASP A 18 11.17 -9.07 12.93
CA ASP A 18 10.32 -8.96 14.13
C ASP A 18 8.90 -9.41 13.78
N PRO A 19 8.56 -10.69 14.00
CA PRO A 19 7.24 -11.22 13.63
C PRO A 19 6.07 -10.49 14.28
N GLU A 20 6.21 -10.07 15.54
CA GLU A 20 5.12 -9.34 16.22
C GLU A 20 4.90 -7.98 15.60
N LYS A 21 5.97 -7.27 15.29
CA LYS A 21 5.88 -5.97 14.60
C LYS A 21 5.31 -6.15 13.19
N ALA A 22 5.71 -7.18 12.47
CA ALA A 22 5.21 -7.46 11.13
C ALA A 22 3.70 -7.69 11.16
N LYS A 23 3.19 -8.46 12.12
CA LYS A 23 1.76 -8.69 12.29
C LYS A 23 1.01 -7.41 12.65
N ALA A 24 1.59 -6.60 13.54
CA ALA A 24 0.96 -5.37 14.02
C ALA A 24 0.94 -4.25 12.98
N THR A 25 1.78 -4.32 11.97
CA THR A 25 1.89 -3.30 10.90
C THR A 25 1.32 -3.84 9.60
N PHE A 26 2.15 -4.38 8.72
CA PHE A 26 1.69 -4.82 7.39
C PHE A 26 0.74 -6.00 7.43
N GLY A 27 0.82 -6.86 8.45
CA GLY A 27 -0.16 -7.92 8.64
C GLY A 27 -1.57 -7.36 8.80
N LYS A 28 -1.72 -6.30 9.60
CA LYS A 28 -3.02 -5.62 9.77
C LYS A 28 -3.44 -4.86 8.52
N VAL A 29 -2.49 -4.27 7.79
CA VAL A 29 -2.81 -3.64 6.51
C VAL A 29 -3.39 -4.66 5.54
N MET A 30 -2.72 -5.78 5.37
CA MET A 30 -3.16 -6.81 4.43
C MET A 30 -4.51 -7.41 4.80
N SER A 31 -4.73 -7.69 6.10
CA SER A 31 -5.98 -8.29 6.54
C SER A 31 -7.13 -7.29 6.66
N GLY A 32 -6.84 -5.99 6.76
CA GLY A 32 -7.87 -4.97 6.97
C GLY A 32 -8.56 -4.50 5.71
N ALA A 33 -8.01 -4.77 4.54
CA ALA A 33 -8.53 -4.25 3.28
C ALA A 33 -9.98 -4.66 3.03
N GLU A 34 -10.31 -5.92 3.24
CA GLU A 34 -11.66 -6.45 3.01
C GLU A 34 -12.69 -5.77 3.93
N GLN A 35 -12.35 -5.60 5.21
CA GLN A 35 -13.25 -4.96 6.18
C GLN A 35 -13.52 -3.49 5.83
N LEU A 36 -12.56 -2.82 5.22
CA LEU A 36 -12.70 -1.43 4.81
C LEU A 36 -13.36 -1.27 3.44
N GLY A 37 -13.61 -2.39 2.76
CA GLY A 37 -14.16 -2.34 1.41
C GLY A 37 -13.15 -1.84 0.38
N VAL A 38 -11.87 -2.04 0.64
CA VAL A 38 -10.78 -1.68 -0.28
C VAL A 38 -10.31 -2.95 -0.98
N LYS A 39 -10.29 -2.92 -2.31
CA LYS A 39 -9.76 -4.05 -3.07
C LYS A 39 -8.25 -3.96 -3.13
N LEU A 40 -7.58 -4.94 -2.54
CA LEU A 40 -6.13 -5.05 -2.62
C LEU A 40 -5.78 -5.72 -3.95
N VAL A 41 -5.19 -4.95 -4.87
CA VAL A 41 -4.78 -5.48 -6.18
C VAL A 41 -3.47 -6.24 -6.06
N GLY A 42 -2.53 -5.75 -5.26
CA GLY A 42 -1.27 -6.41 -5.02
C GLY A 42 -0.42 -5.66 -4.02
N ALA A 43 0.61 -6.34 -3.52
CA ALA A 43 1.57 -5.75 -2.62
C ALA A 43 2.92 -6.43 -2.81
N TRP A 44 3.99 -5.65 -2.79
CA TRP A 44 5.34 -6.14 -3.02
C TRP A 44 6.30 -5.50 -2.04
N VAL A 45 7.33 -6.22 -1.65
CA VAL A 45 8.34 -5.74 -0.70
C VAL A 45 9.69 -5.65 -1.39
N ASP A 46 10.29 -4.47 -1.31
CA ASP A 46 11.68 -4.25 -1.66
C ASP A 46 12.45 -4.19 -0.33
N ALA A 47 12.89 -5.35 0.14
CA ALA A 47 13.51 -5.45 1.46
C ALA A 47 14.81 -4.63 1.58
N PRO A 48 15.74 -4.69 0.60
CA PRO A 48 16.94 -3.87 0.69
C PRO A 48 16.70 -2.37 0.79
N ALA A 49 15.62 -1.88 0.17
CA ALA A 49 15.26 -0.46 0.19
C ALA A 49 14.32 -0.09 1.34
N HIS A 50 13.92 -1.04 2.18
CA HIS A 50 12.94 -0.83 3.25
C HIS A 50 11.67 -0.15 2.73
N THR A 51 11.18 -0.63 1.59
CA THR A 51 10.05 -0.04 0.89
C THR A 51 9.03 -1.11 0.56
N VAL A 52 7.75 -0.78 0.75
CA VAL A 52 6.63 -1.64 0.40
C VAL A 52 5.76 -0.91 -0.62
N TYR A 53 5.42 -1.61 -1.70
CA TYR A 53 4.52 -1.09 -2.74
C TYR A 53 3.19 -1.79 -2.63
N ILE A 54 2.11 -1.01 -2.58
CA ILE A 54 0.76 -1.54 -2.46
C ILE A 54 -0.11 -0.87 -3.52
N VAL A 55 -0.88 -1.66 -4.24
CA VAL A 55 -1.86 -1.14 -5.19
C VAL A 55 -3.25 -1.52 -4.73
N VAL A 56 -4.12 -0.54 -4.61
CA VAL A 56 -5.50 -0.74 -4.18
C VAL A 56 -6.47 -0.12 -5.17
N ASP A 57 -7.69 -0.65 -5.19
CA ASP A 57 -8.80 -0.09 -5.94
C ASP A 57 -9.87 0.36 -4.96
N THR A 58 -10.11 1.66 -4.91
CA THR A 58 -11.11 2.28 -4.03
C THR A 58 -11.44 3.67 -4.54
N ASP A 59 -12.60 4.18 -4.14
CA ASP A 59 -12.98 5.57 -4.42
C ASP A 59 -12.72 6.52 -3.25
N SER A 60 -12.14 6.02 -2.16
CA SER A 60 -12.00 6.79 -0.93
C SER A 60 -10.56 6.85 -0.43
N VAL A 61 -10.00 8.06 -0.42
CA VAL A 61 -8.69 8.32 0.16
C VAL A 61 -8.72 8.11 1.67
N GLN A 62 -9.84 8.42 2.34
CA GLN A 62 -9.98 8.18 3.77
C GLN A 62 -9.86 6.70 4.11
N LYS A 63 -10.38 5.82 3.25
CA LYS A 63 -10.23 4.37 3.44
C LYS A 63 -8.77 3.93 3.31
N ILE A 64 -8.02 4.56 2.41
CA ILE A 64 -6.59 4.28 2.27
C ILE A 64 -5.83 4.68 3.53
N GLU A 65 -6.13 5.85 4.08
CA GLU A 65 -5.51 6.29 5.33
C GLU A 65 -5.82 5.33 6.48
N ALA A 66 -7.08 4.89 6.59
CA ALA A 66 -7.47 3.91 7.60
C ALA A 66 -6.76 2.57 7.41
N LEU A 67 -6.62 2.14 6.16
CA LEU A 67 -5.91 0.90 5.82
C LEU A 67 -4.45 0.95 6.25
N LEU A 68 -3.78 2.07 5.99
CA LEU A 68 -2.35 2.23 6.24
C LEU A 68 -2.01 2.61 7.68
N ALA A 69 -3.01 2.98 8.48
CA ALA A 69 -2.78 3.48 9.84
C ALA A 69 -1.85 2.59 10.69
N PRO A 70 -1.97 1.24 10.67
CA PRO A 70 -1.04 0.41 11.44
C PRO A 70 0.42 0.56 11.03
N ALA A 71 0.70 0.95 9.79
CA ALA A 71 2.05 1.09 9.28
C ALA A 71 2.61 2.50 9.40
N PHE A 72 1.81 3.49 9.78
CA PHE A 72 2.29 4.87 9.94
C PHE A 72 3.21 5.05 11.14
N GLU A 73 3.13 4.14 12.12
CA GLU A 73 4.02 4.19 13.29
C GLU A 73 5.47 3.89 12.93
N ILE A 74 5.72 3.19 11.85
CA ILE A 74 7.06 2.76 11.47
C ILE A 74 7.63 3.46 10.24
N GLY A 75 6.83 4.27 9.56
CA GLY A 75 7.29 4.96 8.37
C GLY A 75 6.22 5.88 7.80
N HIS A 76 6.41 6.27 6.56
CA HIS A 76 5.47 7.14 5.86
C HIS A 76 5.12 6.57 4.50
N ALA A 77 4.04 7.06 3.92
CA ALA A 77 3.56 6.58 2.63
C ALA A 77 3.22 7.73 1.70
N GLU A 78 3.50 7.54 0.43
CA GLU A 78 2.98 8.36 -0.65
C GLU A 78 1.91 7.58 -1.39
N THR A 79 0.76 8.19 -1.60
CA THR A 79 -0.35 7.60 -2.32
C THR A 79 -0.58 8.41 -3.60
N ARG A 80 -0.52 7.73 -4.74
CA ARG A 80 -0.67 8.36 -6.05
C ARG A 80 -1.79 7.69 -6.83
N PRO A 81 -2.71 8.47 -7.43
CA PRO A 81 -3.68 7.90 -8.35
C PRO A 81 -2.95 7.43 -9.61
N VAL A 82 -3.32 6.25 -10.09
CA VAL A 82 -2.73 5.68 -11.30
C VAL A 82 -3.83 5.16 -12.20
N SER A 83 -3.53 5.09 -13.48
CA SER A 83 -4.43 4.54 -14.47
C SER A 83 -3.78 3.35 -15.17
N ASP A 84 -4.58 2.37 -15.57
CA ASP A 84 -4.08 1.25 -16.34
C ASP A 84 -3.49 1.77 -17.65
N ALA A 85 -2.23 1.44 -17.93
CA ALA A 85 -1.52 1.96 -19.09
C ALA A 85 -2.18 1.57 -20.41
N ALA A 86 -2.66 0.33 -20.51
CA ALA A 86 -3.33 -0.13 -21.72
C ALA A 86 -4.60 0.68 -22.00
N ALA A 87 -5.36 0.99 -20.94
CA ALA A 87 -6.60 1.80 -21.07
C ALA A 87 -6.27 3.23 -21.49
N VAL A 88 -5.19 3.81 -20.96
CA VAL A 88 -4.76 5.16 -21.34
C VAL A 88 -4.33 5.18 -22.80
N ILE A 89 -3.52 4.22 -23.21
CA ILE A 89 -3.05 4.12 -24.60
C ILE A 89 -4.24 3.96 -25.54
N GLN A 90 -5.22 3.13 -25.18
CA GLN A 90 -6.44 2.94 -26.00
C GLN A 90 -7.19 4.24 -26.19
N ARG A 91 -7.35 5.06 -25.15
CA ARG A 91 -8.04 6.35 -25.26
C ARG A 91 -7.28 7.34 -26.15
N VAL A 92 -5.95 7.32 -26.09
CA VAL A 92 -5.11 8.26 -26.84
C VAL A 92 -5.01 7.87 -28.31
N THR A 93 -4.99 6.59 -28.62
CA THR A 93 -4.76 6.08 -29.99
C THR A 93 -6.04 5.65 -30.69
N GLY A 94 -7.08 5.41 -29.97
CA GLY A 94 -8.32 4.88 -30.52
C GLY A 94 -9.42 5.83 -30.63
#